data_eada0b4e323d9f0cab9547520fedb3b8
#
_entry.id   eada0b4e323d9f0cab9547520fedb3b8
#
_cell.length_a   1.000
_cell.length_b   1.000
_cell.length_c   1.000
_cell.angle_alpha   90.00
_cell.angle_beta   90.00
_cell.angle_gamma   90.00
#
_symmetry.space_group_name_H-M   'P 1'
#
loop_
_entity.id
_entity.type
_entity.pdbx_description
1 polymer ?
#
loop_
_entity_poly.entity_id
_entity_poly.type
_entity_poly.pdbx_seq_one_letter_code
_entity_poly.pdbx_strand_id
1 'polypeptide(L)'
;MKKIINGKAYNTETAKELGSYWNGYPHGDFSYVCETLFVKKTGEYFLHCEGGPLSEYAEYVGRDKCFGSYIYPYSETEAKKWAEKKLSVEEFEKVFGEVEE
;
A
#
# COMPACT_ATOMS: atom_id res chain seq x y z
N MET A 1 -4.31 7.17 -8.91
CA MET A 1 -5.17 5.99 -9.08
C MET A 1 -6.42 6.13 -8.23
N LYS A 2 -7.56 5.78 -8.78
CA LYS A 2 -8.84 5.82 -8.06
C LYS A 2 -9.60 4.51 -8.29
N LYS A 3 -10.11 3.92 -7.23
CA LYS A 3 -10.93 2.70 -7.27
C LYS A 3 -12.22 2.89 -6.48
N ILE A 4 -13.28 2.27 -6.93
CA ILE A 4 -14.54 2.19 -6.18
C ILE A 4 -14.64 0.75 -5.66
N ILE A 5 -14.73 0.61 -4.34
CA ILE A 5 -14.77 -0.69 -3.66
C ILE A 5 -15.90 -0.65 -2.64
N ASN A 6 -16.89 -1.53 -2.79
CA ASN A 6 -18.07 -1.59 -1.92
C ASN A 6 -18.77 -0.23 -1.79
N GLY A 7 -18.89 0.50 -2.91
CA GLY A 7 -19.56 1.79 -2.96
C GLY A 7 -18.75 2.97 -2.41
N LYS A 8 -17.52 2.75 -2.00
CA LYS A 8 -16.64 3.82 -1.48
C LYS A 8 -15.49 4.09 -2.44
N ALA A 9 -15.11 5.35 -2.58
CA ALA A 9 -14.00 5.75 -3.43
C ALA A 9 -12.68 5.74 -2.65
N TYR A 10 -11.63 5.21 -3.26
CA TYR A 10 -10.27 5.20 -2.74
C TYR A 10 -9.36 5.84 -3.81
N ASN A 11 -8.79 6.99 -3.49
CA ASN A 11 -8.03 7.78 -4.44
C ASN A 11 -6.68 8.20 -3.86
N THR A 12 -5.60 7.72 -4.46
CA THR A 12 -4.23 8.02 -4.02
C THR A 12 -3.86 9.49 -4.21
N GLU A 13 -4.56 10.21 -5.09
CA GLU A 13 -4.27 11.63 -5.34
C GLU A 13 -4.87 12.56 -4.28
N THR A 14 -5.95 12.15 -3.62
CA THR A 14 -6.65 12.98 -2.63
C THR A 14 -6.41 12.53 -1.19
N ALA A 15 -5.97 11.30 -0.98
CA ALA A 15 -5.67 10.77 0.34
C ALA A 15 -4.27 11.20 0.78
N LYS A 16 -4.04 11.17 2.10
CA LYS A 16 -2.74 11.50 2.66
C LYS A 16 -1.87 10.24 2.71
N GLU A 17 -0.67 10.32 2.13
CA GLU A 17 0.31 9.25 2.22
C GLU A 17 0.92 9.23 3.62
N LEU A 18 0.94 8.06 4.24
CA LEU A 18 1.47 7.86 5.58
C LEU A 18 2.85 7.22 5.61
N GLY A 19 3.12 6.32 4.69
CA GLY A 19 4.40 5.64 4.61
C GLY A 19 4.44 4.69 3.42
N SER A 20 5.65 4.30 3.05
CA SER A 20 5.87 3.49 1.85
C SER A 20 6.94 2.43 2.11
N TYR A 21 6.78 1.27 1.48
CA TYR A 21 7.78 0.21 1.45
C TYR A 21 8.14 -0.12 0.01
N TRP A 22 9.42 -0.26 -0.24
CA TRP A 22 9.97 -0.64 -1.54
C TRP A 22 11.00 -1.74 -1.33
N ASN A 23 10.96 -2.79 -2.15
CA ASN A 23 11.82 -3.95 -2.00
C ASN A 23 13.24 -3.79 -2.63
N GLY A 24 13.56 -2.61 -3.12
CA GLY A 24 14.91 -2.31 -3.63
C GLY A 24 15.10 -2.55 -5.12
N TYR A 25 14.17 -3.21 -5.81
CA TYR A 25 14.27 -3.42 -7.25
C TYR A 25 13.79 -2.19 -8.01
N PRO A 26 14.43 -1.84 -9.16
CA PRO A 26 13.96 -0.73 -9.98
C PRO A 26 12.52 -0.92 -10.45
N HIS A 27 11.82 0.19 -10.71
CA HIS A 27 10.41 0.19 -11.10
C HIS A 27 10.09 -0.70 -12.31
N GLY A 28 10.98 -0.81 -13.26
CA GLY A 28 10.80 -1.66 -14.44
C GLY A 28 11.22 -3.12 -14.26
N ASP A 29 11.74 -3.49 -13.10
CA ASP A 29 12.18 -4.86 -12.83
C ASP A 29 10.97 -5.78 -12.60
N PHE A 30 11.04 -7.02 -13.06
CA PHE A 30 9.95 -7.99 -12.92
C PHE A 30 9.67 -8.36 -11.46
N SER A 31 10.65 -8.19 -10.57
CA SER A 31 10.50 -8.47 -9.14
C SER A 31 10.18 -7.23 -8.30
N TYR A 32 9.97 -6.08 -8.93
CA TYR A 32 9.65 -4.83 -8.25
C TYR A 32 8.39 -4.95 -7.39
N VAL A 33 8.45 -4.38 -6.18
CA VAL A 33 7.28 -4.26 -5.28
C VAL A 33 7.35 -2.91 -4.59
N CYS A 34 6.23 -2.21 -4.57
CA CYS A 34 6.05 -1.00 -3.77
C CYS A 34 4.67 -1.03 -3.11
N GLU A 35 4.63 -0.72 -1.82
CA GLU A 35 3.41 -0.64 -1.03
C GLU A 35 3.37 0.72 -0.34
N THR A 36 2.23 1.40 -0.40
CA THR A 36 2.07 2.72 0.20
C THR A 36 0.77 2.77 0.99
N LEU A 37 0.89 3.16 2.27
CA LEU A 37 -0.27 3.30 3.16
C LEU A 37 -0.81 4.72 3.06
N PHE A 38 -2.13 4.82 2.89
CA PHE A 38 -2.85 6.09 2.81
C PHE A 38 -3.96 6.16 3.87
N VAL A 39 -4.31 7.39 4.25
CA VAL A 39 -5.52 7.66 5.03
C VAL A 39 -6.36 8.69 4.29
N LYS A 40 -7.67 8.45 4.20
CA LYS A 40 -8.63 9.39 3.65
C LYS A 40 -8.95 10.49 4.66
N LYS A 41 -9.51 11.58 4.20
CA LYS A 41 -10.04 12.65 5.07
C LYS A 41 -11.08 12.15 6.07
N THR A 42 -11.78 11.06 5.72
CA THR A 42 -12.76 10.40 6.59
C THR A 42 -12.13 9.55 7.69
N GLY A 43 -10.81 9.36 7.67
CA GLY A 43 -10.10 8.51 8.63
C GLY A 43 -9.96 7.05 8.22
N GLU A 44 -10.49 6.67 7.05
CA GLU A 44 -10.36 5.30 6.54
C GLU A 44 -8.99 5.08 5.92
N TYR A 45 -8.39 3.93 6.20
CA TYR A 45 -7.07 3.55 5.69
C TYR A 45 -7.19 2.67 4.45
N PHE A 46 -6.21 2.76 3.58
CA PHE A 46 -6.06 1.80 2.49
C PHE A 46 -4.59 1.65 2.08
N LEU A 47 -4.26 0.49 1.51
CA LEU A 47 -2.92 0.21 1.00
C LEU A 47 -2.97 0.19 -0.52
N HIS A 48 -2.09 0.96 -1.16
CA HIS A 48 -1.85 0.89 -2.60
C HIS A 48 -0.63 0.02 -2.83
N CYS A 49 -0.79 -1.03 -3.61
CA CYS A 49 0.27 -2.00 -3.90
C CYS A 49 0.51 -2.08 -5.39
N GLU A 50 1.75 -2.12 -5.79
CA GLU A 50 2.12 -2.37 -7.18
C GLU A 50 3.33 -3.28 -7.25
N GLY A 51 3.44 -4.04 -8.31
CA GLY A 51 4.56 -4.94 -8.49
C GLY A 51 4.67 -5.52 -9.88
N GLY A 52 5.84 -6.09 -10.15
CA GLY A 52 6.14 -6.69 -11.44
C GLY A 52 5.55 -8.09 -11.62
N PRO A 53 5.74 -8.70 -12.81
CA PRO A 53 5.20 -10.02 -13.13
C PRO A 53 5.66 -11.16 -12.22
N LEU A 54 6.80 -11.01 -11.55
CA LEU A 54 7.32 -12.02 -10.63
C LEU A 54 6.98 -11.74 -9.17
N SER A 55 6.22 -10.67 -8.90
CA SER A 55 5.80 -10.31 -7.55
C SER A 55 4.44 -10.90 -7.20
N GLU A 56 4.06 -10.80 -5.92
CA GLU A 56 2.73 -11.19 -5.45
C GLU A 56 1.61 -10.30 -6.01
N TYR A 57 1.96 -9.15 -6.57
CA TYR A 57 1.00 -8.20 -7.15
C TYR A 57 0.89 -8.30 -8.67
N ALA A 58 1.42 -9.37 -9.27
CA ALA A 58 1.30 -9.59 -10.70
C ALA A 58 -0.18 -9.67 -11.11
N GLU A 59 -0.48 -9.09 -12.26
CA GLU A 59 -1.80 -9.21 -12.89
C GLU A 59 -1.72 -10.26 -14.00
N TYR A 60 -2.76 -11.05 -14.16
CA TYR A 60 -2.82 -12.06 -15.22
C TYR A 60 -3.68 -11.55 -16.37
N VAL A 61 -3.10 -11.56 -17.57
CA VAL A 61 -3.81 -11.25 -18.81
C VAL A 61 -3.70 -12.51 -19.69
N GLY A 62 -4.76 -13.33 -19.69
CA GLY A 62 -4.71 -14.65 -20.30
C GLY A 62 -3.72 -15.54 -19.56
N ARG A 63 -2.66 -15.98 -20.26
CA ARG A 63 -1.58 -16.80 -19.68
C ARG A 63 -0.38 -15.99 -19.23
N ASP A 64 -0.36 -14.69 -19.57
CA ASP A 64 0.77 -13.82 -19.27
C ASP A 64 0.63 -13.16 -17.92
N LYS A 65 1.75 -13.02 -17.23
CA LYS A 65 1.86 -12.22 -16.01
C LYS A 65 2.34 -10.83 -16.37
N CYS A 66 1.68 -9.81 -15.85
CA CYS A 66 1.97 -8.41 -16.12
C CYS A 66 2.19 -7.67 -14.82
N PHE A 67 2.67 -6.42 -14.93
CA PHE A 67 2.70 -5.49 -13.78
C PHE A 67 1.26 -5.26 -13.30
N GLY A 68 1.07 -5.30 -12.00
CA GLY A 68 -0.23 -5.10 -11.37
C GLY A 68 -0.21 -3.94 -10.39
N SER A 69 -1.40 -3.38 -10.15
CA SER A 69 -1.61 -2.30 -9.20
C SER A 69 -2.96 -2.49 -8.53
N TYR A 70 -2.98 -2.47 -7.20
CA TYR A 70 -4.16 -2.79 -6.40
C TYR A 70 -4.35 -1.81 -5.25
N ILE A 71 -5.60 -1.64 -4.83
CA ILE A 71 -5.94 -0.91 -3.62
C ILE A 71 -6.68 -1.88 -2.69
N TYR A 72 -6.18 -1.98 -1.45
CA TYR A 72 -6.80 -2.79 -0.39
C TYR A 72 -7.28 -1.89 0.73
N PRO A 73 -8.61 -1.80 0.96
CA PRO A 73 -9.12 -1.11 2.14
C PRO A 73 -8.60 -1.79 3.40
N TYR A 74 -8.10 -0.99 4.36
CA TYR A 74 -7.56 -1.49 5.62
C TYR A 74 -8.33 -0.95 6.80
N SER A 75 -8.52 -1.78 7.82
CA SER A 75 -8.92 -1.30 9.14
C SER A 75 -7.72 -0.62 9.81
N GLU A 76 -7.95 0.12 10.88
CA GLU A 76 -6.86 0.71 11.67
C GLU A 76 -5.88 -0.36 12.17
N THR A 77 -6.41 -1.50 12.62
CA THR A 77 -5.59 -2.62 13.07
C THR A 77 -4.70 -3.17 11.95
N GLU A 78 -5.25 -3.33 10.76
CA GLU A 78 -4.48 -3.81 9.61
C GLU A 78 -3.41 -2.80 9.19
N ALA A 79 -3.75 -1.51 9.21
CA ALA A 79 -2.81 -0.44 8.90
C ALA A 79 -1.63 -0.42 9.87
N LYS A 80 -1.89 -0.57 11.16
CA LYS A 80 -0.86 -0.64 12.20
C LYS A 80 0.03 -1.87 12.05
N LYS A 81 -0.54 -3.02 11.74
CA LYS A 81 0.23 -4.25 11.51
C LYS A 81 1.16 -4.13 10.31
N TRP A 82 0.67 -3.55 9.22
CA TRP A 82 1.51 -3.30 8.06
C TRP A 82 2.67 -2.36 8.41
N ALA A 83 2.36 -1.26 9.10
CA ALA A 83 3.36 -0.26 9.49
C ALA A 83 4.43 -0.85 10.42
N GLU A 84 4.04 -1.72 11.36
CA GLU A 84 4.99 -2.42 12.23
C GLU A 84 6.00 -3.25 11.45
N LYS A 85 5.56 -3.89 10.35
CA LYS A 85 6.41 -4.75 9.53
C LYS A 85 7.27 -3.99 8.54
N LYS A 86 6.77 -2.88 8.01
CA LYS A 86 7.35 -2.23 6.83
C LYS A 86 8.02 -0.89 7.11
N LEU A 87 7.60 -0.18 8.14
CA LEU A 87 8.14 1.13 8.47
C LEU A 87 9.18 1.05 9.58
N SER A 88 10.06 2.06 9.65
CA SER A 88 10.95 2.22 10.79
C SER A 88 10.15 2.64 12.03
N VAL A 89 10.76 2.53 13.20
CA VAL A 89 10.14 2.98 14.46
C VAL A 89 9.77 4.46 14.37
N GLU A 90 10.67 5.29 13.84
CA GLU A 90 10.42 6.73 13.70
C GLU A 90 9.25 7.03 12.79
N GLU A 91 9.15 6.34 11.66
CA GLU A 91 8.03 6.51 10.72
C GLU A 91 6.72 6.06 11.33
N PHE A 92 6.73 4.91 12.02
CA PHE A 92 5.54 4.40 12.72
C PHE A 92 5.04 5.41 13.75
N GLU A 93 5.93 5.93 14.57
CA GLU A 93 5.55 6.90 15.62
C GLU A 93 5.03 8.21 15.05
N LYS A 94 5.54 8.65 13.90
CA LYS A 94 5.00 9.84 13.20
C LYS A 94 3.55 9.65 12.79
N VAL A 95 3.18 8.43 12.40
CA VAL A 95 1.85 8.13 11.88
C VAL A 95 0.85 7.83 13.01
N PHE A 96 1.24 6.99 13.96
CA PHE A 96 0.36 6.45 14.99
C PHE A 96 0.66 6.93 16.40
N GLY A 97 1.73 7.70 16.60
CA GLY A 97 2.15 8.17 17.91
C GLY A 97 3.07 7.19 18.63
N GLU A 98 3.54 7.60 19.82
CA GLU A 98 4.44 6.77 20.62
C GLU A 98 3.73 5.51 21.10
N VAL A 99 4.52 4.42 21.13
CA VAL A 99 4.04 3.11 21.58
C VAL A 99 4.55 2.85 22.99
N GLU A 100 3.71 2.30 23.85
CA GLU A 100 4.11 1.90 25.19
C GLU A 100 5.13 0.75 25.15
N GLU A 101 6.08 0.83 26.03
CA GLU A 101 7.07 -0.22 26.22
C GLU A 101 6.46 -1.45 26.90
#